data_51837f384765d2df4564681e4a9ede4a
#
_entry.id   51837f384765d2df4564681e4a9ede4a
#
_cell.length_a   1.000
_cell.length_b   1.000
_cell.length_c   1.000
_cell.angle_alpha   90.00
_cell.angle_beta   90.00
_cell.angle_gamma   90.00
#
_symmetry.space_group_name_H-M   'P 1'
#
loop_
_entity.id
_entity.type
_entity.pdbx_description
1 polymer ?
#
loop_
_entity_poly.entity_id
_entity_poly.type
_entity_poly.pdbx_seq_one_letter_code
_entity_poly.pdbx_strand_id
1 'polypeptide(L)'
;WLNVNWIIVLTGAAIAYYVQHPEAVRIDAQPPLLSARSLERTTLASLAAIAEAAYAGQPALTIDDLTRCLRLPATDVDRVMTALERGGLICRSADDPPRFLPARPLEVTPAKAALDAVRGEDGVQIPAAQLPPGSARTIETVEQRLDAAVAAALEGVTLKDLAASAEGRSQ
;
A
#
# COMPACT_ATOMS: atom_id res chain seq x y z
N TRP A 1 -22.41 -38.73 -24.27
CA TRP A 1 -21.04 -39.11 -23.88
C TRP A 1 -20.07 -37.93 -24.01
N LEU A 2 -20.12 -37.15 -25.07
CA LEU A 2 -19.19 -36.03 -25.31
C LEU A 2 -19.27 -34.98 -24.17
N ASN A 3 -20.49 -34.60 -23.75
CA ASN A 3 -20.70 -33.61 -22.67
C ASN A 3 -20.17 -34.10 -21.30
N VAL A 4 -20.33 -35.40 -21.00
CA VAL A 4 -19.84 -35.96 -19.74
C VAL A 4 -18.31 -35.93 -19.71
N ASN A 5 -17.68 -36.27 -20.85
CA ASN A 5 -16.22 -36.24 -20.96
C ASN A 5 -15.65 -34.81 -20.75
N TRP A 6 -16.31 -33.79 -21.33
CA TRP A 6 -15.95 -32.40 -21.14
C TRP A 6 -16.07 -31.95 -19.67
N ILE A 7 -17.15 -32.36 -18.99
CA ILE A 7 -17.35 -32.00 -17.56
C ILE A 7 -16.23 -32.62 -16.72
N ILE A 8 -15.82 -33.84 -16.96
CA ILE A 8 -14.74 -34.51 -16.23
C ILE A 8 -13.41 -33.75 -16.46
N VAL A 9 -13.10 -33.42 -17.71
CA VAL A 9 -11.86 -32.69 -18.04
C VAL A 9 -11.84 -31.29 -17.40
N LEU A 10 -12.94 -30.55 -17.51
CA LEU A 10 -13.03 -29.19 -16.91
C LEU A 10 -12.97 -29.25 -15.38
N THR A 11 -13.63 -30.23 -14.77
CA THR A 11 -13.57 -30.41 -13.31
C THR A 11 -12.16 -30.78 -12.85
N GLY A 12 -11.50 -31.68 -13.58
CA GLY A 12 -10.10 -32.03 -13.30
C GLY A 12 -9.14 -30.85 -13.45
N ALA A 13 -9.32 -30.04 -14.50
CA ALA A 13 -8.54 -28.83 -14.68
C ALA A 13 -8.80 -27.79 -13.58
N ALA A 14 -10.07 -27.61 -13.16
CA ALA A 14 -10.41 -26.71 -12.08
C ALA A 14 -9.79 -27.15 -10.74
N ILE A 15 -9.87 -28.46 -10.43
CA ILE A 15 -9.24 -29.00 -9.22
C ILE A 15 -7.72 -28.79 -9.26
N ALA A 16 -7.07 -29.10 -10.39
CA ALA A 16 -5.63 -28.90 -10.55
C ALA A 16 -5.24 -27.43 -10.37
N TYR A 17 -6.04 -26.51 -10.94
CA TYR A 17 -5.83 -25.07 -10.76
C TYR A 17 -5.92 -24.65 -9.29
N TYR A 18 -6.95 -25.07 -8.58
CA TYR A 18 -7.13 -24.73 -7.15
C TYR A 18 -6.10 -25.38 -6.23
N VAL A 19 -5.57 -26.55 -6.58
CA VAL A 19 -4.47 -27.18 -5.84
C VAL A 19 -3.17 -26.41 -6.03
N GLN A 20 -2.94 -25.86 -7.23
CA GLN A 20 -1.76 -25.04 -7.54
C GLN A 20 -1.88 -23.60 -7.00
N HIS A 21 -3.12 -23.11 -6.87
CA HIS A 21 -3.44 -21.76 -6.40
C HIS A 21 -4.37 -21.81 -5.18
N PRO A 22 -3.87 -22.26 -4.01
CA PRO A 22 -4.68 -22.37 -2.79
C PRO A 22 -5.27 -21.02 -2.34
N GLU A 23 -4.65 -19.90 -2.77
CA GLU A 23 -5.16 -18.55 -2.58
C GLU A 23 -6.48 -18.30 -3.33
N ALA A 24 -6.71 -18.95 -4.47
CA ALA A 24 -7.92 -18.78 -5.26
C ALA A 24 -9.16 -19.50 -4.63
N VAL A 25 -8.94 -20.43 -3.71
CA VAL A 25 -10.03 -21.14 -2.99
C VAL A 25 -10.60 -20.30 -1.84
N ARG A 26 -9.86 -19.27 -1.40
CA ARG A 26 -10.32 -18.37 -0.33
C ARG A 26 -11.33 -17.34 -0.84
N ILE A 27 -12.39 -17.82 -1.51
CA ILE A 27 -13.47 -16.96 -2.06
C ILE A 27 -14.21 -16.20 -0.94
N ASP A 28 -14.19 -16.69 0.30
CA ASP A 28 -14.79 -16.02 1.47
C ASP A 28 -13.78 -15.36 2.42
N ALA A 29 -12.50 -15.61 2.23
CA ALA A 29 -11.48 -14.79 2.85
C ALA A 29 -11.03 -13.75 1.85
N GLN A 30 -11.84 -12.71 1.65
CA GLN A 30 -11.23 -11.42 1.37
C GLN A 30 -10.13 -11.29 2.42
N PRO A 31 -8.83 -11.20 2.03
CA PRO A 31 -7.80 -10.92 3.01
C PRO A 31 -8.34 -9.73 3.82
N PRO A 32 -8.34 -9.79 5.15
CA PRO A 32 -8.93 -8.74 5.94
C PRO A 32 -8.33 -7.45 5.39
N LEU A 33 -9.19 -6.64 4.77
CA LEU A 33 -8.77 -5.35 4.22
C LEU A 33 -7.96 -4.72 5.33
N LEU A 34 -6.71 -4.40 5.07
CA LEU A 34 -5.86 -3.76 6.07
C LEU A 34 -6.71 -2.63 6.67
N SER A 35 -6.86 -2.61 7.98
CA SER A 35 -7.52 -1.47 8.61
C SER A 35 -6.81 -0.20 8.16
N ALA A 36 -7.50 0.93 8.09
CA ALA A 36 -6.90 2.20 7.68
C ALA A 36 -5.57 2.47 8.41
N ARG A 37 -5.53 2.15 9.71
CA ARG A 37 -4.32 2.28 10.52
C ARG A 37 -3.20 1.30 10.10
N SER A 38 -3.56 0.08 9.73
CA SER A 38 -2.58 -0.90 9.26
C SER A 38 -2.04 -0.50 7.88
N LEU A 39 -2.90 0.04 7.03
CA LEU A 39 -2.54 0.56 5.72
C LEU A 39 -1.55 1.74 5.84
N GLU A 40 -1.85 2.73 6.68
CA GLU A 40 -0.95 3.84 6.98
C GLU A 40 0.40 3.35 7.51
N ARG A 41 0.37 2.40 8.44
CA ARG A 41 1.60 1.83 9.01
C ARG A 41 2.42 1.08 7.95
N THR A 42 1.78 0.31 7.08
CA THR A 42 2.43 -0.41 5.98
C THR A 42 3.06 0.58 5.00
N THR A 43 2.37 1.66 4.70
CA THR A 43 2.86 2.73 3.82
C THR A 43 4.13 3.36 4.36
N LEU A 44 4.13 3.78 5.61
CA LEU A 44 5.30 4.38 6.25
C LEU A 44 6.46 3.38 6.35
N ALA A 45 6.17 2.11 6.70
CA ALA A 45 7.19 1.07 6.78
C ALA A 45 7.80 0.72 5.42
N SER A 46 7.00 0.69 4.35
CA SER A 46 7.49 0.46 2.99
C SER A 46 8.40 1.60 2.53
N LEU A 47 8.01 2.85 2.76
CA LEU A 47 8.83 4.00 2.42
C LEU A 47 10.11 4.07 3.23
N ALA A 48 10.06 3.73 4.52
CA ALA A 48 11.25 3.65 5.36
C ALA A 48 12.24 2.61 4.81
N ALA A 49 11.77 1.42 4.43
CA ALA A 49 12.62 0.37 3.85
C ALA A 49 13.24 0.80 2.50
N ILE A 50 12.44 1.44 1.62
CA ILE A 50 12.94 1.96 0.34
C ILE A 50 13.97 3.08 0.57
N ALA A 51 13.70 3.97 1.52
CA ALA A 51 14.60 5.07 1.85
C ALA A 51 15.92 4.55 2.46
N GLU A 52 15.85 3.58 3.37
CA GLU A 52 17.02 2.94 3.98
C GLU A 52 17.90 2.27 2.92
N ALA A 53 17.31 1.49 2.00
CA ALA A 53 18.03 0.88 0.90
C ALA A 53 18.73 1.92 0.02
N ALA A 54 18.04 3.03 -0.28
CA ALA A 54 18.58 4.11 -1.10
C ALA A 54 19.76 4.82 -0.41
N TYR A 55 19.67 5.12 0.88
CA TYR A 55 20.77 5.75 1.64
C TYR A 55 21.94 4.82 1.86
N ALA A 56 21.69 3.53 2.10
CA ALA A 56 22.73 2.54 2.27
C ALA A 56 23.42 2.14 0.94
N GLY A 57 23.01 2.70 -0.20
CA GLY A 57 23.53 2.35 -1.51
C GLY A 57 23.25 0.90 -1.89
N GLN A 58 22.25 0.28 -1.27
CA GLN A 58 21.83 -1.08 -1.57
C GLN A 58 20.99 -1.12 -2.86
N PRO A 59 20.89 -2.30 -3.50
CA PRO A 59 20.00 -2.46 -4.64
C PRO A 59 18.57 -2.09 -4.25
N ALA A 60 17.86 -1.37 -5.13
CA ALA A 60 16.48 -1.02 -4.92
C ALA A 60 15.61 -2.27 -4.71
N LEU A 61 14.64 -2.18 -3.81
CA LEU A 61 13.84 -3.32 -3.36
C LEU A 61 12.79 -3.72 -4.41
N THR A 62 12.56 -5.01 -4.54
CA THR A 62 11.46 -5.58 -5.31
C THR A 62 10.21 -5.73 -4.43
N ILE A 63 9.07 -6.09 -5.05
CA ILE A 63 7.85 -6.39 -4.28
C ILE A 63 8.05 -7.60 -3.36
N ASP A 64 8.84 -8.60 -3.78
CA ASP A 64 9.13 -9.79 -2.98
C ASP A 64 9.99 -9.45 -1.77
N ASP A 65 10.95 -8.53 -1.92
CA ASP A 65 11.77 -8.07 -0.81
C ASP A 65 10.93 -7.33 0.23
N LEU A 66 10.03 -6.45 -0.21
CA LEU A 66 9.10 -5.73 0.66
C LEU A 66 8.12 -6.68 1.36
N THR A 67 7.55 -7.63 0.63
CA THR A 67 6.66 -8.67 1.16
C THR A 67 7.33 -9.48 2.27
N ARG A 68 8.59 -9.85 2.05
CA ARG A 68 9.39 -10.60 3.02
C ARG A 68 9.77 -9.75 4.23
N CYS A 69 10.16 -8.50 4.00
CA CYS A 69 10.54 -7.56 5.05
C CYS A 69 9.34 -7.22 5.95
N LEU A 70 8.20 -6.92 5.36
CA LEU A 70 6.99 -6.51 6.08
C LEU A 70 6.15 -7.68 6.59
N ARG A 71 6.39 -8.89 6.08
CA ARG A 71 5.62 -10.12 6.37
C ARG A 71 4.14 -9.95 6.04
N LEU A 72 3.84 -9.29 4.95
CA LEU A 72 2.49 -9.01 4.47
C LEU A 72 2.24 -9.71 3.13
N PRO A 73 0.98 -10.00 2.77
CA PRO A 73 0.63 -10.51 1.46
C PRO A 73 1.09 -9.57 0.34
N ALA A 74 1.53 -10.12 -0.79
CA ALA A 74 1.98 -9.34 -1.94
C ALA A 74 0.91 -8.39 -2.47
N THR A 75 -0.37 -8.79 -2.40
CA THR A 75 -1.52 -7.97 -2.79
C THR A 75 -1.64 -6.68 -2.00
N ASP A 76 -1.40 -6.74 -0.68
CA ASP A 76 -1.46 -5.57 0.20
C ASP A 76 -0.27 -4.63 -0.02
N VAL A 77 0.91 -5.23 -0.24
CA VAL A 77 2.12 -4.46 -0.57
C VAL A 77 1.97 -3.79 -1.93
N ASP A 78 1.49 -4.51 -2.96
CA ASP A 78 1.29 -3.95 -4.31
C ASP A 78 0.28 -2.79 -4.32
N ARG A 79 -0.79 -2.91 -3.54
CA ARG A 79 -1.76 -1.84 -3.34
C ARG A 79 -1.09 -0.56 -2.80
N VAL A 80 -0.31 -0.70 -1.74
CA VAL A 80 0.44 0.43 -1.16
C VAL A 80 1.45 1.01 -2.15
N MET A 81 2.19 0.15 -2.87
CA MET A 81 3.15 0.60 -3.87
C MET A 81 2.46 1.35 -5.02
N THR A 82 1.32 0.87 -5.48
CA THR A 82 0.52 1.53 -6.51
C THR A 82 0.04 2.92 -6.04
N ALA A 83 -0.43 3.03 -4.79
CA ALA A 83 -0.82 4.31 -4.20
C ALA A 83 0.33 5.32 -4.15
N LEU A 84 1.48 4.86 -3.66
CA LEU A 84 2.69 5.69 -3.56
C LEU A 84 3.23 6.13 -4.92
N GLU A 85 3.16 5.25 -5.92
CA GLU A 85 3.56 5.56 -7.31
C GLU A 85 2.64 6.60 -7.92
N ARG A 86 1.32 6.47 -7.77
CA ARG A 86 0.34 7.48 -8.21
C ARG A 86 0.53 8.82 -7.50
N GLY A 87 0.87 8.78 -6.21
CA GLY A 87 1.24 9.97 -5.43
C GLY A 87 2.58 10.60 -5.85
N GLY A 88 3.32 9.97 -6.76
CA GLY A 88 4.63 10.44 -7.23
C GLY A 88 5.70 10.45 -6.13
N LEU A 89 5.61 9.54 -5.17
CA LEU A 89 6.58 9.38 -4.08
C LEU A 89 7.64 8.34 -4.39
N ILE A 90 7.26 7.34 -5.18
CA ILE A 90 8.15 6.29 -5.69
C ILE A 90 7.99 6.14 -7.20
N CYS A 91 8.96 5.50 -7.83
CA CYS A 91 8.88 5.08 -9.22
C CYS A 91 9.34 3.62 -9.35
N ARG A 92 8.86 2.95 -10.39
CA ARG A 92 9.30 1.59 -10.76
C ARG A 92 10.43 1.69 -11.78
N SER A 93 11.45 0.84 -11.62
CA SER A 93 12.48 0.66 -12.65
C SER A 93 11.91 -0.16 -13.82
N ALA A 94 12.64 -0.12 -14.95
CA ALA A 94 12.34 -0.94 -16.12
C ALA A 94 12.92 -2.37 -16.02
N ASP A 95 13.47 -2.76 -14.87
CA ASP A 95 14.04 -4.08 -14.64
C ASP A 95 12.95 -5.16 -14.56
N ASP A 96 13.35 -6.41 -14.70
CA ASP A 96 12.50 -7.57 -14.45
C ASP A 96 13.19 -8.47 -13.40
N PRO A 97 12.64 -8.60 -12.19
CA PRO A 97 11.46 -7.93 -11.64
C PRO A 97 11.67 -6.41 -11.37
N PRO A 98 10.59 -5.62 -11.46
CA PRO A 98 10.67 -4.19 -11.25
C PRO A 98 11.08 -3.84 -9.82
N ARG A 99 11.87 -2.77 -9.68
CA ARG A 99 12.37 -2.29 -8.40
C ARG A 99 11.78 -0.93 -8.07
N PHE A 100 11.62 -0.65 -6.80
CA PHE A 100 11.07 0.60 -6.31
C PHE A 100 12.16 1.55 -5.86
N LEU A 101 12.08 2.79 -6.37
CA LEU A 101 13.02 3.87 -6.08
C LEU A 101 12.25 5.10 -5.60
N PRO A 102 12.83 5.93 -4.73
CA PRO A 102 12.26 7.23 -4.43
C PRO A 102 12.15 8.07 -5.71
N ALA A 103 10.97 8.65 -5.99
CA ALA A 103 10.76 9.54 -7.13
C ALA A 103 11.18 10.98 -6.84
N ARG A 104 11.36 11.33 -5.56
CA ARG A 104 11.74 12.67 -5.09
C ARG A 104 12.81 12.55 -4.02
N PRO A 105 13.61 13.62 -3.80
CA PRO A 105 14.56 13.65 -2.71
C PRO A 105 13.85 13.45 -1.36
N LEU A 106 14.34 12.50 -0.56
CA LEU A 106 13.72 12.08 0.69
C LEU A 106 13.75 13.19 1.77
N GLU A 107 14.73 14.10 1.67
CA GLU A 107 14.94 15.23 2.59
C GLU A 107 13.83 16.27 2.54
N VAL A 108 13.22 16.44 1.35
CA VAL A 108 12.19 17.47 1.14
C VAL A 108 10.79 16.90 1.02
N THR A 109 10.65 15.56 1.06
CA THR A 109 9.35 14.92 0.93
C THR A 109 8.75 14.71 2.32
N PRO A 110 7.63 15.39 2.65
CA PRO A 110 7.00 15.27 3.97
C PRO A 110 6.36 13.89 4.13
N ALA A 111 6.47 13.31 5.33
CA ALA A 111 5.84 12.03 5.66
C ALA A 111 4.30 12.06 5.48
N LYS A 112 3.69 13.24 5.66
CA LYS A 112 2.26 13.45 5.41
C LYS A 112 1.85 13.07 3.99
N ALA A 113 2.68 13.39 2.98
CA ALA A 113 2.35 13.08 1.58
C ALA A 113 2.15 11.57 1.33
N ALA A 114 2.83 10.72 2.10
CA ALA A 114 2.65 9.28 2.04
C ALA A 114 1.27 8.83 2.55
N LEU A 115 0.81 9.45 3.64
CA LEU A 115 -0.51 9.16 4.22
C LEU A 115 -1.61 9.67 3.29
N ASP A 116 -1.45 10.85 2.72
CA ASP A 116 -2.42 11.44 1.79
C ASP A 116 -2.55 10.60 0.50
N ALA A 117 -1.44 10.04 -0.02
CA ALA A 117 -1.45 9.18 -1.19
C ALA A 117 -2.31 7.93 -0.98
N VAL A 118 -2.21 7.30 0.19
CA VAL A 118 -2.94 6.06 0.50
C VAL A 118 -4.38 6.33 0.89
N ARG A 119 -4.65 7.42 1.61
CA ARG A 119 -6.02 7.83 1.95
C ARG A 119 -6.83 8.22 0.73
N GLY A 120 -6.18 8.82 -0.29
CA GLY A 120 -6.83 9.18 -1.57
C GLY A 120 -7.20 7.98 -2.43
N GLU A 121 -6.52 6.83 -2.28
CA GLU A 121 -6.75 5.66 -3.13
C GLU A 121 -7.94 4.81 -2.67
N ASP A 122 -8.19 4.71 -1.37
CA ASP A 122 -9.28 3.92 -0.82
C ASP A 122 -10.65 4.60 -0.90
N GLY A 123 -10.69 5.86 -1.30
CA GLY A 123 -11.86 6.68 -1.23
C GLY A 123 -12.80 6.51 -2.43
N VAL A 124 -13.83 5.66 -2.32
CA VAL A 124 -15.11 6.07 -2.87
C VAL A 124 -15.50 7.34 -2.10
N GLN A 125 -15.08 8.48 -2.61
CA GLN A 125 -15.52 9.77 -2.04
C GLN A 125 -17.03 9.81 -2.15
N ILE A 126 -17.70 9.75 -1.01
CA ILE A 126 -19.15 9.94 -0.95
C ILE A 126 -19.40 11.40 -1.32
N PRO A 127 -20.01 11.70 -2.48
CA PRO A 127 -20.29 13.07 -2.84
C PRO A 127 -21.11 13.74 -1.73
N ALA A 128 -20.85 15.02 -1.46
CA ALA A 128 -21.59 15.78 -0.44
C ALA A 128 -23.12 15.73 -0.65
N ALA A 129 -23.57 15.56 -1.91
CA ALA A 129 -24.97 15.39 -2.26
C ALA A 129 -25.60 14.06 -1.75
N GLN A 130 -24.78 13.06 -1.39
CA GLN A 130 -25.25 11.77 -0.84
C GLN A 130 -25.23 11.75 0.69
N LEU A 131 -24.69 12.78 1.32
CA LEU A 131 -24.71 12.92 2.77
C LEU A 131 -26.10 13.36 3.26
N PRO A 132 -26.51 12.97 4.48
CA PRO A 132 -27.77 13.42 5.05
C PRO A 132 -27.85 14.95 5.09
N PRO A 133 -29.01 15.55 4.76
CA PRO A 133 -29.18 17.00 4.80
C PRO A 133 -28.85 17.55 6.19
N GLY A 134 -27.98 18.55 6.26
CA GLY A 134 -27.54 19.19 7.50
C GLY A 134 -26.26 18.64 8.14
N SER A 135 -25.81 17.44 7.79
CA SER A 135 -24.57 16.86 8.34
C SER A 135 -23.34 17.13 7.47
N ALA A 136 -23.50 17.42 6.20
CA ALA A 136 -22.41 17.61 5.25
C ALA A 136 -21.38 18.64 5.73
N ARG A 137 -21.80 19.82 6.19
CA ARG A 137 -20.91 20.87 6.71
C ARG A 137 -20.17 20.43 7.97
N THR A 138 -20.83 19.68 8.84
CA THR A 138 -20.22 19.19 10.08
C THR A 138 -19.17 18.15 9.77
N ILE A 139 -19.44 17.24 8.84
CA ILE A 139 -18.51 16.21 8.38
C ILE A 139 -17.28 16.88 7.76
N GLU A 140 -17.46 17.79 6.81
CA GLU A 140 -16.39 18.54 6.18
C GLU A 140 -15.54 19.30 7.20
N THR A 141 -16.14 19.92 8.20
CA THR A 141 -15.41 20.61 9.28
C THR A 141 -14.58 19.64 10.11
N VAL A 142 -15.10 18.44 10.37
CA VAL A 142 -14.37 17.39 11.11
C VAL A 142 -13.19 16.88 10.28
N GLU A 143 -13.40 16.61 8.99
CA GLU A 143 -12.35 16.19 8.07
C GLU A 143 -11.23 17.23 7.99
N GLN A 144 -11.56 18.50 7.79
CA GLN A 144 -10.59 19.59 7.76
C GLN A 144 -9.78 19.70 9.07
N ARG A 145 -10.43 19.53 10.22
CA ARG A 145 -9.75 19.53 11.53
C ARG A 145 -8.82 18.34 11.68
N LEU A 146 -9.23 17.16 11.22
CA LEU A 146 -8.40 15.97 11.24
C LEU A 146 -7.15 16.15 10.38
N ASP A 147 -7.31 16.64 9.15
CA ASP A 147 -6.21 16.90 8.23
C ASP A 147 -5.25 17.97 8.76
N ALA A 148 -5.78 19.03 9.36
CA ALA A 148 -4.97 20.06 10.01
C ALA A 148 -4.20 19.51 11.22
N ALA A 149 -4.83 18.67 12.03
CA ALA A 149 -4.16 18.04 13.19
C ALA A 149 -3.05 17.08 12.74
N VAL A 150 -3.28 16.28 11.69
CA VAL A 150 -2.26 15.39 11.11
C VAL A 150 -1.13 16.21 10.50
N ALA A 151 -1.44 17.30 9.79
CA ALA A 151 -0.43 18.17 9.20
C ALA A 151 0.46 18.81 10.31
N ALA A 152 -0.14 19.31 11.38
CA ALA A 152 0.58 19.88 12.51
C ALA A 152 1.43 18.83 13.25
N ALA A 153 0.90 17.61 13.44
CA ALA A 153 1.63 16.52 14.10
C ALA A 153 2.84 16.01 13.30
N LEU A 154 2.79 16.12 11.97
CA LEU A 154 3.85 15.68 11.06
C LEU A 154 4.66 16.87 10.50
N GLU A 155 4.48 18.07 11.03
CA GLU A 155 5.25 19.24 10.61
C GLU A 155 6.75 18.98 10.83
N GLY A 156 7.55 19.17 9.78
CA GLY A 156 9.00 18.95 9.82
C GLY A 156 9.43 17.48 9.77
N VAL A 157 8.51 16.51 9.74
CA VAL A 157 8.87 15.10 9.58
C VAL A 157 8.97 14.76 8.10
N THR A 158 10.17 14.34 7.67
CA THR A 158 10.47 13.97 6.29
C THR A 158 10.61 12.46 6.13
N LEU A 159 10.64 11.98 4.89
CA LEU A 159 10.91 10.55 4.61
C LEU A 159 12.32 10.14 5.04
N LYS A 160 13.28 11.08 5.08
CA LYS A 160 14.62 10.87 5.62
C LYS A 160 14.58 10.50 7.11
N ASP A 161 13.75 11.20 7.89
CA ASP A 161 13.64 10.95 9.33
C ASP A 161 13.08 9.56 9.63
N LEU A 162 12.25 9.01 8.73
CA LEU A 162 11.77 7.63 8.83
C LEU A 162 12.89 6.60 8.61
N ALA A 163 13.83 6.88 7.68
CA ALA A 163 14.98 6.03 7.44
C ALA A 163 16.01 6.10 8.59
N ALA A 164 16.29 7.30 9.10
CA ALA A 164 17.25 7.50 10.19
C ALA A 164 16.84 6.81 11.49
N SER A 165 15.54 6.63 11.73
CA SER A 165 15.03 5.91 12.91
C SER A 165 15.34 4.40 12.88
N ALA A 166 15.71 3.83 11.73
CA ALA A 166 16.10 2.43 11.58
C ALA A 166 17.54 2.18 12.03
N GLU A 167 18.46 3.12 11.80
CA GLU A 167 19.88 3.00 12.21
C GLU A 167 20.08 2.94 13.72
N GLY A 168 19.21 3.61 14.50
CA GLY A 168 19.29 3.61 15.96
C GLY A 168 18.90 2.28 16.64
N ARG A 169 18.48 1.26 15.92
CA ARG A 169 18.08 -0.06 16.47
C ARG A 169 19.13 -1.15 16.29
N SER A 170 20.27 -0.85 15.68
CA SER A 170 21.35 -1.83 15.42
C SER A 170 22.52 -1.67 16.38
N GLN A 171 22.36 -0.98 17.53
CA GLN A 171 23.34 -0.94 18.61
C GLN A 171 22.85 -1.65 19.84
#